data_078f6c6b32b12aab554ba3877f342ed3
#
_entry.id   078f6c6b32b12aab554ba3877f342ed3
#
_cell.length_a   1.000
_cell.length_b   1.000
_cell.length_c   1.000
_cell.angle_alpha   90.00
_cell.angle_beta   90.00
_cell.angle_gamma   90.00
#
_symmetry.space_group_name_H-M   'P 1'
#
loop_
_entity.id
_entity.type
_entity.pdbx_description
1 polymer ?
#
loop_
_entity_poly.entity_id
_entity_poly.type
_entity_poly.pdbx_seq_one_letter_code
_entity_poly.pdbx_strand_id
1 'polypeptide(L)'
;GALFGLGAYASAILSRDYGWSFPAAFLGAGVLTAALAVITGPIFMRIKGVHFALLTFALGEAVVLCFIEFHELFGGNNGFGQIPPLQASLPIPEGRYGVYLVTVSFALVVYFVLRALYRREWGMVADSLHQNEQLVRSGGLNVLRFRVSVFVLSALIAGWTGSLYAHYQGYISPDSFGFWTAVNAVIMNVLGGVGALAGAVIGAAILIPLPELLRDLQQYQRLIYGLTLILLLLFMPQGLAGLWRKWRGARKEAA
;
A
#
# COMPACT_ATOMS: atom_id res chain seq x y z
N GLY A 1 -1.34 4.58 4.63
CA GLY A 1 -0.25 4.89 5.59
C GLY A 1 -0.53 4.31 6.96
N ALA A 2 -1.66 4.67 7.58
CA ALA A 2 -2.00 4.19 8.94
C ALA A 2 -2.09 2.66 9.06
N LEU A 3 -2.74 1.98 8.13
CA LEU A 3 -2.83 0.52 8.14
C LEU A 3 -1.47 -0.15 7.93
N PHE A 4 -0.64 0.44 7.09
CA PHE A 4 0.74 0.02 6.89
C PHE A 4 1.55 0.19 8.19
N GLY A 5 1.41 1.34 8.87
CA GLY A 5 2.03 1.62 10.16
C GLY A 5 1.54 0.69 11.26
N LEU A 6 0.25 0.47 11.38
CA LEU A 6 -0.33 -0.46 12.35
C LEU A 6 0.23 -1.88 12.18
N GLY A 7 0.37 -2.35 10.94
CA GLY A 7 0.99 -3.65 10.66
C GLY A 7 2.47 -3.69 11.05
N ALA A 8 3.21 -2.61 10.77
CA ALA A 8 4.62 -2.48 11.13
C ALA A 8 4.82 -2.54 12.65
N TYR A 9 4.10 -1.72 13.40
CA TYR A 9 4.17 -1.68 14.86
C TYR A 9 3.68 -2.98 15.51
N ALA A 10 2.55 -3.53 15.02
CA ALA A 10 2.04 -4.80 15.54
C ALA A 10 3.06 -5.92 15.40
N SER A 11 3.68 -6.07 14.22
CA SER A 11 4.69 -7.08 14.00
C SER A 11 5.95 -6.83 14.83
N ALA A 12 6.38 -5.58 14.94
CA ALA A 12 7.54 -5.18 15.71
C ALA A 12 7.37 -5.52 17.22
N ILE A 13 6.21 -5.17 17.79
CA ILE A 13 5.89 -5.49 19.19
C ILE A 13 5.81 -7.00 19.42
N LEU A 14 5.11 -7.74 18.55
CA LEU A 14 5.00 -9.19 18.66
C LEU A 14 6.36 -9.88 18.61
N SER A 15 7.27 -9.42 17.75
CA SER A 15 8.58 -10.01 17.60
C SER A 15 9.55 -9.61 18.71
N ARG A 16 9.59 -8.32 19.10
CA ARG A 16 10.54 -7.82 20.09
C ARG A 16 10.14 -8.14 21.52
N ASP A 17 8.89 -7.86 21.88
CA ASP A 17 8.43 -7.91 23.27
C ASP A 17 7.89 -9.31 23.64
N TYR A 18 7.26 -9.98 22.69
CA TYR A 18 6.70 -11.33 22.91
C TYR A 18 7.56 -12.46 22.32
N GLY A 19 8.66 -12.14 21.63
CA GLY A 19 9.58 -13.14 21.10
C GLY A 19 8.98 -14.02 19.98
N TRP A 20 7.93 -13.56 19.29
CA TRP A 20 7.33 -14.32 18.21
C TRP A 20 8.29 -14.40 17.01
N SER A 21 8.31 -15.55 16.35
CA SER A 21 9.02 -15.70 15.09
C SER A 21 8.41 -14.78 14.02
N PHE A 22 9.24 -14.31 13.06
CA PHE A 22 8.77 -13.42 11.98
C PHE A 22 7.51 -13.94 11.27
N PRO A 23 7.38 -15.22 10.84
CA PRO A 23 6.16 -15.69 10.18
C PRO A 23 4.89 -15.53 11.04
N ALA A 24 5.00 -15.78 12.34
CA ALA A 24 3.88 -15.64 13.27
C ALA A 24 3.50 -14.16 13.46
N ALA A 25 4.49 -13.27 13.65
CA ALA A 25 4.29 -11.84 13.78
C ALA A 25 3.73 -11.22 12.48
N PHE A 26 4.19 -11.68 11.32
CA PHE A 26 3.70 -11.29 10.01
C PHE A 26 2.21 -11.64 9.83
N LEU A 27 1.81 -12.87 10.12
CA LEU A 27 0.40 -13.27 10.07
C LEU A 27 -0.43 -12.49 11.07
N GLY A 28 0.06 -12.33 12.30
CA GLY A 28 -0.60 -11.55 13.36
C GLY A 28 -0.84 -10.10 12.97
N ALA A 29 0.15 -9.44 12.37
CA ALA A 29 0.04 -8.07 11.86
C ALA A 29 -1.05 -7.94 10.80
N GLY A 30 -1.11 -8.85 9.84
CA GLY A 30 -2.14 -8.84 8.82
C GLY A 30 -3.54 -9.09 9.38
N VAL A 31 -3.69 -10.05 10.31
CA VAL A 31 -4.98 -10.34 10.95
C VAL A 31 -5.45 -9.13 11.77
N LEU A 32 -4.56 -8.48 12.52
CA LEU A 32 -4.88 -7.32 13.33
C LEU A 32 -5.35 -6.14 12.46
N THR A 33 -4.64 -5.83 11.39
CA THR A 33 -5.04 -4.77 10.47
C THR A 33 -6.33 -5.08 9.72
N ALA A 34 -6.54 -6.34 9.34
CA ALA A 34 -7.79 -6.79 8.73
C ALA A 34 -8.97 -6.70 9.72
N ALA A 35 -8.78 -7.08 10.98
CA ALA A 35 -9.81 -6.96 12.03
C ALA A 35 -10.23 -5.50 12.26
N LEU A 36 -9.25 -4.58 12.34
CA LEU A 36 -9.54 -3.15 12.41
C LEU A 36 -10.29 -2.65 11.17
N ALA A 37 -9.93 -3.13 9.98
CA ALA A 37 -10.63 -2.78 8.76
C ALA A 37 -12.07 -3.34 8.71
N VAL A 38 -12.34 -4.49 9.31
CA VAL A 38 -13.71 -5.02 9.45
C VAL A 38 -14.57 -4.11 10.34
N ILE A 39 -13.99 -3.57 11.40
CA ILE A 39 -14.69 -2.67 12.32
C ILE A 39 -14.91 -1.29 11.69
N THR A 40 -13.87 -0.72 11.09
CA THR A 40 -13.90 0.65 10.54
C THR A 40 -14.51 0.72 9.14
N GLY A 41 -14.35 -0.34 8.35
CA GLY A 41 -14.79 -0.39 6.95
C GLY A 41 -16.27 -0.08 6.72
N PRO A 42 -17.22 -0.65 7.48
CA PRO A 42 -18.64 -0.32 7.32
C PRO A 42 -18.97 1.16 7.54
N ILE A 43 -18.18 1.85 8.36
CA ILE A 43 -18.33 3.29 8.61
C ILE A 43 -17.80 4.09 7.42
N PHE A 44 -16.56 3.81 7.02
CA PHE A 44 -15.89 4.56 5.95
C PHE A 44 -16.49 4.31 4.57
N MET A 45 -16.88 3.08 4.27
CA MET A 45 -17.41 2.73 2.94
C MET A 45 -18.82 3.27 2.66
N ARG A 46 -19.50 3.85 3.66
CA ARG A 46 -20.78 4.58 3.46
C ARG A 46 -20.57 5.99 2.93
N ILE A 47 -19.41 6.57 3.19
CA ILE A 47 -19.07 7.93 2.79
C ILE A 47 -18.44 7.89 1.39
N LYS A 48 -18.72 8.89 0.56
CA LYS A 48 -18.28 8.93 -0.84
C LYS A 48 -17.56 10.24 -1.15
N GLY A 49 -16.76 10.19 -2.22
CA GLY A 49 -16.12 11.39 -2.77
C GLY A 49 -15.09 12.01 -1.83
N VAL A 50 -15.04 13.33 -1.82
CA VAL A 50 -14.03 14.10 -1.06
C VAL A 50 -14.12 13.86 0.45
N HIS A 51 -15.33 13.68 0.98
CA HIS A 51 -15.53 13.40 2.41
C HIS A 51 -14.91 12.08 2.84
N PHE A 52 -14.92 11.06 1.97
CA PHE A 52 -14.21 9.80 2.22
C PHE A 52 -12.70 10.02 2.30
N ALA A 53 -12.14 10.81 1.38
CA ALA A 53 -10.71 11.12 1.38
C ALA A 53 -10.29 11.89 2.65
N LEU A 54 -11.07 12.90 3.05
CA LEU A 54 -10.82 13.67 4.28
C LEU A 54 -10.91 12.80 5.54
N LEU A 55 -11.92 11.92 5.62
CA LEU A 55 -12.09 11.04 6.78
C LEU A 55 -10.95 10.01 6.90
N THR A 56 -10.56 9.40 5.78
CA THR A 56 -9.44 8.43 5.78
C THR A 56 -8.11 9.11 6.07
N PHE A 57 -7.93 10.35 5.61
CA PHE A 57 -6.78 11.17 5.99
C PHE A 57 -6.76 11.48 7.50
N ALA A 58 -7.87 11.99 8.04
CA ALA A 58 -7.98 12.31 9.48
C ALA A 58 -7.73 11.07 10.35
N LEU A 59 -8.25 9.89 9.94
CA LEU A 59 -7.94 8.64 10.62
C LEU A 59 -6.44 8.31 10.53
N GLY A 60 -5.84 8.51 9.36
CA GLY A 60 -4.41 8.29 9.16
C GLY A 60 -3.56 9.07 10.15
N GLU A 61 -3.82 10.36 10.25
CA GLU A 61 -3.13 11.26 11.18
C GLU A 61 -3.45 10.94 12.66
N ALA A 62 -4.70 10.58 12.98
CA ALA A 62 -5.06 10.14 14.33
C ALA A 62 -4.27 8.89 14.76
N VAL A 63 -4.08 7.93 13.87
CA VAL A 63 -3.25 6.74 14.16
C VAL A 63 -1.79 7.11 14.36
N VAL A 64 -1.23 8.01 13.55
CA VAL A 64 0.14 8.51 13.74
C VAL A 64 0.28 9.23 15.08
N LEU A 65 -0.69 10.06 15.46
CA LEU A 65 -0.71 10.69 16.78
C LEU A 65 -0.79 9.66 17.92
N CYS A 66 -1.55 8.57 17.76
CA CYS A 66 -1.54 7.47 18.72
C CYS A 66 -0.14 6.85 18.87
N PHE A 67 0.61 6.67 17.78
CA PHE A 67 1.99 6.16 17.86
C PHE A 67 2.92 7.10 18.62
N ILE A 68 2.68 8.40 18.53
CA ILE A 68 3.47 9.43 19.24
C ILE A 68 3.08 9.50 20.71
N GLU A 69 1.78 9.48 21.03
CA GLU A 69 1.28 9.70 22.38
C GLU A 69 1.49 8.49 23.30
N PHE A 70 1.25 7.29 22.79
CA PHE A 70 1.46 6.06 23.56
C PHE A 70 2.93 5.62 23.54
N HIS A 71 3.79 6.40 24.19
CA HIS A 71 5.26 6.19 24.18
C HIS A 71 5.68 4.83 24.72
N GLU A 72 4.98 4.31 25.74
CA GLU A 72 5.30 3.01 26.35
C GLU A 72 5.11 1.84 25.37
N LEU A 73 4.13 1.94 24.47
CA LEU A 73 3.81 0.87 23.51
C LEU A 73 4.55 1.03 22.18
N PHE A 74 4.65 2.26 21.69
CA PHE A 74 5.13 2.52 20.32
C PHE A 74 6.47 3.24 20.26
N GLY A 75 7.04 3.62 21.44
CA GLY A 75 8.30 4.34 21.52
C GLY A 75 8.19 5.85 21.25
N GLY A 76 7.00 6.37 20.95
CA GLY A 76 6.74 7.78 20.72
C GLY A 76 7.55 8.37 19.55
N ASN A 77 7.93 9.65 19.66
CA ASN A 77 8.75 10.35 18.67
C ASN A 77 10.15 9.73 18.46
N ASN A 78 10.67 9.04 19.48
CA ASN A 78 11.97 8.38 19.39
C ASN A 78 11.92 7.14 18.51
N GLY A 79 10.73 6.71 18.10
CA GLY A 79 10.53 5.51 17.31
C GLY A 79 10.74 4.20 18.08
N PHE A 80 10.59 3.10 17.37
CA PHE A 80 10.65 1.74 17.91
C PHE A 80 11.77 0.97 17.23
N GLY A 81 12.81 0.65 17.98
CA GLY A 81 14.00 -0.01 17.47
C GLY A 81 14.17 -1.44 18.00
N GLN A 82 15.34 -2.04 17.68
CA GLN A 82 15.71 -3.39 18.06
C GLN A 82 14.74 -4.48 17.56
N ILE A 83 14.19 -4.24 16.35
CA ILE A 83 13.30 -5.21 15.71
C ILE A 83 14.18 -6.33 15.15
N PRO A 84 13.91 -7.61 15.50
CA PRO A 84 14.69 -8.73 15.00
C PRO A 84 14.68 -8.77 13.47
N PRO A 85 15.83 -8.94 12.80
CA PRO A 85 15.88 -9.03 11.35
C PRO A 85 15.19 -10.30 10.84
N LEU A 86 14.74 -10.27 9.58
CA LEU A 86 14.09 -11.40 8.89
C LEU A 86 14.92 -12.71 8.99
N GLN A 87 16.24 -12.58 8.93
CA GLN A 87 17.18 -13.70 8.98
C GLN A 87 17.19 -14.43 10.32
N ALA A 88 16.78 -13.78 11.41
CA ALA A 88 16.71 -14.43 12.72
C ALA A 88 15.68 -15.57 12.78
N SER A 89 14.66 -15.55 11.90
CA SER A 89 13.55 -16.51 11.93
C SER A 89 13.41 -17.35 10.66
N LEU A 90 14.04 -16.92 9.57
CA LEU A 90 13.92 -17.58 8.26
C LEU A 90 15.31 -18.08 7.81
N PRO A 91 15.42 -19.30 7.26
CA PRO A 91 16.65 -19.83 6.67
C PRO A 91 16.92 -19.20 5.30
N ILE A 92 17.17 -17.90 5.28
CA ILE A 92 17.46 -17.13 4.07
C ILE A 92 18.94 -16.72 4.06
N PRO A 93 19.55 -16.51 2.87
CA PRO A 93 20.93 -16.05 2.76
C PRO A 93 21.15 -14.77 3.59
N GLU A 94 22.29 -14.72 4.28
CA GLU A 94 22.68 -13.55 5.04
C GLU A 94 22.85 -12.32 4.12
N GLY A 95 22.49 -11.15 4.66
CA GLY A 95 22.64 -9.88 3.96
C GLY A 95 21.38 -9.41 3.20
N ARG A 96 21.56 -8.34 2.42
CA ARG A 96 20.47 -7.66 1.71
C ARG A 96 19.77 -8.52 0.66
N TYR A 97 20.46 -9.51 0.10
CA TYR A 97 19.90 -10.39 -0.93
C TYR A 97 18.75 -11.27 -0.40
N GLY A 98 18.87 -11.81 0.81
CA GLY A 98 17.82 -12.64 1.40
C GLY A 98 16.53 -11.85 1.60
N VAL A 99 16.63 -10.64 2.15
CA VAL A 99 15.48 -9.76 2.34
C VAL A 99 14.86 -9.33 1.02
N TYR A 100 15.69 -9.02 0.02
CA TYR A 100 15.23 -8.69 -1.33
C TYR A 100 14.41 -9.84 -1.95
N LEU A 101 14.90 -11.08 -1.85
CA LEU A 101 14.19 -12.25 -2.37
C LEU A 101 12.82 -12.43 -1.69
N VAL A 102 12.76 -12.29 -0.36
CA VAL A 102 11.49 -12.39 0.39
C VAL A 102 10.50 -11.31 -0.05
N THR A 103 10.98 -10.06 -0.16
CA THR A 103 10.14 -8.93 -0.54
C THR A 103 9.60 -9.07 -1.97
N VAL A 104 10.47 -9.46 -2.92
CA VAL A 104 10.07 -9.68 -4.32
C VAL A 104 9.11 -10.88 -4.41
N SER A 105 9.39 -11.98 -3.72
CA SER A 105 8.51 -13.15 -3.69
C SER A 105 7.13 -12.78 -3.13
N PHE A 106 7.09 -12.03 -2.03
CA PHE A 106 5.83 -11.53 -1.47
C PHE A 106 5.08 -10.64 -2.46
N ALA A 107 5.76 -9.68 -3.10
CA ALA A 107 5.15 -8.80 -4.10
C ALA A 107 4.58 -9.58 -5.28
N LEU A 108 5.29 -10.60 -5.77
CA LEU A 108 4.81 -11.50 -6.83
C LEU A 108 3.58 -12.30 -6.38
N VAL A 109 3.60 -12.87 -5.18
CA VAL A 109 2.45 -13.60 -4.62
C VAL A 109 1.23 -12.69 -4.56
N VAL A 110 1.37 -11.49 -3.97
CA VAL A 110 0.28 -10.50 -3.90
C VAL A 110 -0.22 -10.13 -5.29
N TYR A 111 0.68 -9.87 -6.24
CA TYR A 111 0.32 -9.55 -7.62
C TYR A 111 -0.49 -10.67 -8.28
N PHE A 112 -0.06 -11.93 -8.17
CA PHE A 112 -0.77 -13.07 -8.78
C PHE A 112 -2.11 -13.34 -8.08
N VAL A 113 -2.19 -13.20 -6.75
CA VAL A 113 -3.44 -13.33 -5.99
C VAL A 113 -4.43 -12.26 -6.42
N LEU A 114 -4.03 -10.99 -6.45
CA LEU A 114 -4.88 -9.90 -6.90
C LEU A 114 -5.31 -10.06 -8.37
N ARG A 115 -4.41 -10.49 -9.24
CA ARG A 115 -4.71 -10.77 -10.64
C ARG A 115 -5.73 -11.92 -10.80
N ALA A 116 -5.58 -12.98 -10.01
CA ALA A 116 -6.53 -14.10 -10.01
C ALA A 116 -7.91 -13.66 -9.51
N LEU A 117 -7.94 -12.83 -8.47
CA LEU A 117 -9.16 -12.26 -7.91
C LEU A 117 -9.87 -11.36 -8.92
N TYR A 118 -9.11 -10.46 -9.57
CA TYR A 118 -9.64 -9.53 -10.58
C TYR A 118 -10.15 -10.22 -11.84
N ARG A 119 -9.59 -11.37 -12.19
CA ARG A 119 -10.07 -12.18 -13.34
C ARG A 119 -11.38 -12.95 -13.08
N ARG A 120 -11.80 -13.06 -11.83
CA ARG A 120 -13.03 -13.70 -11.40
C ARG A 120 -14.16 -12.67 -11.27
N GLU A 121 -15.25 -13.07 -10.63
CA GLU A 121 -16.44 -12.24 -10.39
C GLU A 121 -16.12 -10.88 -9.71
N TRP A 122 -15.09 -10.85 -8.89
CA TRP A 122 -14.65 -9.61 -8.20
C TRP A 122 -14.27 -8.49 -9.17
N GLY A 123 -13.59 -8.81 -10.26
CA GLY A 123 -13.23 -7.81 -11.27
C GLY A 123 -14.46 -7.30 -12.01
N MET A 124 -15.37 -8.20 -12.41
CA MET A 124 -16.63 -7.80 -13.08
C MET A 124 -17.48 -6.88 -12.19
N VAL A 125 -17.60 -7.21 -10.90
CA VAL A 125 -18.33 -6.38 -9.93
C VAL A 125 -17.65 -5.03 -9.74
N ALA A 126 -16.31 -5.00 -9.63
CA ALA A 126 -15.55 -3.75 -9.49
C ALA A 126 -15.72 -2.83 -10.71
N ASP A 127 -15.60 -3.37 -11.91
CA ASP A 127 -15.78 -2.62 -13.17
C ASP A 127 -17.23 -2.12 -13.35
N SER A 128 -18.21 -2.95 -13.01
CA SER A 128 -19.63 -2.57 -13.03
C SER A 128 -19.94 -1.45 -12.04
N LEU A 129 -19.37 -1.51 -10.82
CA LEU A 129 -19.51 -0.47 -9.81
C LEU A 129 -18.87 0.85 -10.24
N HIS A 130 -17.78 0.80 -10.98
CA HIS A 130 -17.13 1.99 -11.53
C HIS A 130 -18.00 2.68 -12.59
N GLN A 131 -18.72 1.89 -13.40
CA GLN A 131 -19.60 2.41 -14.45
C GLN A 131 -20.92 2.93 -13.88
N ASN A 132 -21.65 2.11 -13.10
CA ASN A 132 -22.96 2.50 -12.55
C ASN A 132 -23.30 1.72 -11.27
N GLU A 133 -23.15 2.38 -10.12
CA GLU A 133 -23.48 1.79 -8.81
C GLU A 133 -24.97 1.43 -8.67
N GLN A 134 -25.89 2.22 -9.26
CA GLN A 134 -27.33 2.00 -9.14
C GLN A 134 -27.75 0.71 -9.87
N LEU A 135 -27.16 0.48 -11.04
CA LEU A 135 -27.41 -0.73 -11.81
C LEU A 135 -26.95 -1.99 -11.06
N VAL A 136 -25.80 -1.95 -10.39
CA VAL A 136 -25.30 -3.06 -9.59
C VAL A 136 -26.20 -3.33 -8.39
N ARG A 137 -26.73 -2.30 -7.76
CA ARG A 137 -27.68 -2.41 -6.64
C ARG A 137 -29.01 -3.01 -7.07
N SER A 138 -29.55 -2.62 -8.23
CA SER A 138 -30.79 -3.18 -8.75
C SER A 138 -30.64 -4.67 -9.15
N GLY A 139 -29.42 -5.11 -9.47
CA GLY A 139 -29.06 -6.52 -9.64
C GLY A 139 -28.96 -7.33 -8.34
N GLY A 140 -29.31 -6.76 -7.17
CA GLY A 140 -29.36 -7.46 -5.89
C GLY A 140 -28.00 -7.59 -5.16
N LEU A 141 -26.92 -7.01 -5.71
CA LEU A 141 -25.60 -7.07 -5.07
C LEU A 141 -25.48 -6.05 -3.93
N ASN A 142 -24.97 -6.51 -2.79
CA ASN A 142 -24.72 -5.64 -1.65
C ASN A 142 -23.39 -4.88 -1.83
N VAL A 143 -23.47 -3.68 -2.42
CA VAL A 143 -22.32 -2.83 -2.72
C VAL A 143 -21.49 -2.51 -1.48
N LEU A 144 -22.12 -2.30 -0.33
CA LEU A 144 -21.41 -2.00 0.92
C LEU A 144 -20.54 -3.18 1.35
N ARG A 145 -21.09 -4.40 1.34
CA ARG A 145 -20.32 -5.61 1.68
C ARG A 145 -19.14 -5.81 0.74
N PHE A 146 -19.34 -5.59 -0.55
CA PHE A 146 -18.27 -5.70 -1.54
C PHE A 146 -17.15 -4.67 -1.26
N ARG A 147 -17.49 -3.40 -1.03
CA ARG A 147 -16.51 -2.35 -0.71
C ARG A 147 -15.75 -2.65 0.59
N VAL A 148 -16.46 -3.13 1.62
CA VAL A 148 -15.81 -3.52 2.89
C VAL A 148 -14.87 -4.69 2.69
N SER A 149 -15.24 -5.71 1.92
CA SER A 149 -14.34 -6.85 1.67
C SER A 149 -13.08 -6.46 0.90
N VAL A 150 -13.19 -5.55 -0.08
CA VAL A 150 -12.02 -4.98 -0.79
C VAL A 150 -11.14 -4.18 0.18
N PHE A 151 -11.74 -3.38 1.05
CA PHE A 151 -11.02 -2.60 2.06
C PHE A 151 -10.27 -3.48 3.07
N VAL A 152 -10.91 -4.55 3.55
CA VAL A 152 -10.31 -5.53 4.46
C VAL A 152 -9.14 -6.25 3.79
N LEU A 153 -9.29 -6.66 2.53
CA LEU A 153 -8.20 -7.26 1.78
C LEU A 153 -7.01 -6.30 1.60
N SER A 154 -7.30 -5.04 1.30
CA SER A 154 -6.27 -4.00 1.18
C SER A 154 -5.55 -3.75 2.51
N ALA A 155 -6.29 -3.73 3.61
CA ALA A 155 -5.75 -3.57 4.96
C ALA A 155 -4.84 -4.75 5.36
N LEU A 156 -5.24 -5.97 5.05
CA LEU A 156 -4.45 -7.18 5.28
C LEU A 156 -3.11 -7.12 4.53
N ILE A 157 -3.13 -6.76 3.25
CA ILE A 157 -1.92 -6.61 2.43
C ILE A 157 -1.05 -5.46 2.97
N ALA A 158 -1.65 -4.33 3.34
CA ALA A 158 -0.94 -3.20 3.93
C ALA A 158 -0.26 -3.59 5.26
N GLY A 159 -0.95 -4.34 6.12
CA GLY A 159 -0.39 -4.84 7.37
C GLY A 159 0.79 -5.79 7.16
N TRP A 160 0.68 -6.71 6.22
CA TRP A 160 1.79 -7.59 5.85
C TRP A 160 2.98 -6.84 5.27
N THR A 161 2.72 -5.85 4.42
CA THR A 161 3.78 -5.00 3.86
C THR A 161 4.46 -4.19 4.95
N GLY A 162 3.69 -3.67 5.94
CA GLY A 162 4.22 -2.98 7.11
C GLY A 162 5.12 -3.86 7.97
N SER A 163 4.72 -5.11 8.19
CA SER A 163 5.54 -6.09 8.89
C SER A 163 6.89 -6.33 8.19
N LEU A 164 6.88 -6.54 6.87
CA LEU A 164 8.11 -6.68 6.09
C LEU A 164 9.00 -5.44 6.20
N TYR A 165 8.40 -4.24 6.12
CA TYR A 165 9.13 -2.98 6.24
C TYR A 165 9.81 -2.84 7.60
N ALA A 166 9.10 -3.15 8.71
CA ALA A 166 9.64 -3.07 10.07
C ALA A 166 10.86 -3.97 10.26
N HIS A 167 10.77 -5.21 9.81
CA HIS A 167 11.88 -6.18 9.93
C HIS A 167 13.03 -5.92 8.94
N TYR A 168 12.76 -5.22 7.83
CA TYR A 168 13.80 -4.76 6.90
C TYR A 168 14.60 -3.59 7.47
N GLN A 169 13.90 -2.60 8.05
CA GLN A 169 14.54 -1.41 8.59
C GLN A 169 15.20 -1.64 9.96
N GLY A 170 14.68 -2.60 10.76
CA GLY A 170 15.12 -2.82 12.14
C GLY A 170 14.75 -1.70 13.12
N TYR A 171 14.24 -0.59 12.60
CA TYR A 171 13.79 0.60 13.32
C TYR A 171 12.65 1.26 12.55
N ILE A 172 11.61 1.68 13.25
CA ILE A 172 10.45 2.38 12.69
C ILE A 172 10.14 3.64 13.50
N SER A 173 9.73 4.71 12.82
CA SER A 173 9.27 5.95 13.44
C SER A 173 7.86 6.30 12.93
N PRO A 174 7.05 7.03 13.72
CA PRO A 174 5.72 7.47 13.32
C PRO A 174 5.70 8.24 11.99
N ASP A 175 6.73 9.07 11.74
CA ASP A 175 6.86 9.89 10.53
C ASP A 175 6.88 9.06 9.24
N SER A 176 7.37 7.80 9.32
CA SER A 176 7.41 6.89 8.17
C SER A 176 6.02 6.47 7.68
N PHE A 177 4.98 6.66 8.47
CA PHE A 177 3.61 6.20 8.21
C PHE A 177 2.60 7.33 8.02
N GLY A 178 3.06 8.57 8.03
CA GLY A 178 2.25 9.77 7.90
C GLY A 178 1.71 10.02 6.49
N PHE A 179 1.12 11.19 6.32
CA PHE A 179 0.47 11.67 5.10
C PHE A 179 1.30 11.47 3.83
N TRP A 180 2.58 11.82 3.86
CA TRP A 180 3.44 11.77 2.68
C TRP A 180 3.61 10.35 2.12
N THR A 181 3.67 9.36 2.98
CA THR A 181 3.75 7.94 2.55
C THR A 181 2.47 7.51 1.84
N ALA A 182 1.30 7.90 2.37
CA ALA A 182 0.02 7.63 1.73
C ALA A 182 -0.11 8.36 0.39
N VAL A 183 0.26 9.63 0.32
CA VAL A 183 0.23 10.44 -0.92
C VAL A 183 1.15 9.84 -1.98
N ASN A 184 2.38 9.47 -1.63
CA ASN A 184 3.30 8.84 -2.58
C ASN A 184 2.74 7.53 -3.15
N ALA A 185 2.10 6.69 -2.32
CA ALA A 185 1.45 5.47 -2.79
C ALA A 185 0.32 5.76 -3.79
N VAL A 186 -0.49 6.80 -3.55
CA VAL A 186 -1.54 7.24 -4.49
C VAL A 186 -0.92 7.75 -5.78
N ILE A 187 0.12 8.58 -5.71
CA ILE A 187 0.82 9.11 -6.89
C ILE A 187 1.40 7.97 -7.73
N MET A 188 2.06 6.98 -7.11
CA MET A 188 2.58 5.79 -7.81
C MET A 188 1.48 5.04 -8.55
N ASN A 189 0.30 4.89 -7.93
CA ASN A 189 -0.84 4.21 -8.54
C ASN A 189 -1.44 5.01 -9.71
N VAL A 190 -1.61 6.33 -9.54
CA VAL A 190 -2.14 7.22 -10.59
C VAL A 190 -1.19 7.28 -11.77
N LEU A 191 0.10 7.45 -11.51
CA LEU A 191 1.15 7.49 -12.54
C LEU A 191 1.22 6.16 -13.32
N GLY A 192 1.12 5.06 -12.62
CA GLY A 192 1.12 3.73 -13.23
C GLY A 192 -0.12 3.47 -14.09
N GLY A 193 -1.24 4.12 -13.78
CA GLY A 193 -2.54 4.02 -14.46
C GLY A 193 -3.58 3.33 -13.59
N VAL A 194 -4.58 4.11 -13.20
CA VAL A 194 -5.72 3.64 -12.40
C VAL A 194 -6.43 2.48 -13.12
N GLY A 195 -6.70 1.41 -12.40
CA GLY A 195 -7.37 0.22 -12.93
C GLY A 195 -6.45 -0.81 -13.60
N ALA A 196 -5.13 -0.59 -13.63
CA ALA A 196 -4.17 -1.57 -14.11
C ALA A 196 -3.27 -2.08 -12.99
N LEU A 197 -3.41 -3.34 -12.58
CA LEU A 197 -2.56 -3.95 -11.53
C LEU A 197 -1.06 -3.81 -11.82
N ALA A 198 -0.66 -4.01 -13.08
CA ALA A 198 0.73 -3.80 -13.50
C ALA A 198 1.14 -2.33 -13.46
N GLY A 199 0.18 -1.41 -13.57
CA GLY A 199 0.42 0.03 -13.53
C GLY A 199 1.05 0.46 -12.20
N ALA A 200 0.49 0.05 -11.08
CA ALA A 200 1.01 0.37 -9.75
C ALA A 200 2.48 -0.09 -9.58
N VAL A 201 2.83 -1.27 -10.10
CA VAL A 201 4.21 -1.79 -10.07
C VAL A 201 5.14 -0.92 -10.93
N ILE A 202 4.71 -0.55 -12.13
CA ILE A 202 5.48 0.32 -13.04
C ILE A 202 5.64 1.73 -12.42
N GLY A 203 4.57 2.29 -11.87
CA GLY A 203 4.60 3.58 -11.19
C GLY A 203 5.60 3.60 -10.02
N ALA A 204 5.58 2.57 -9.19
CA ALA A 204 6.54 2.42 -8.10
C ALA A 204 7.97 2.25 -8.61
N ALA A 205 8.19 1.43 -9.64
CA ALA A 205 9.52 1.22 -10.22
C ALA A 205 10.16 2.48 -10.81
N ILE A 206 9.35 3.46 -11.22
CA ILE A 206 9.83 4.75 -11.73
C ILE A 206 9.99 5.76 -10.59
N LEU A 207 9.00 5.87 -9.69
CA LEU A 207 8.98 6.92 -8.68
C LEU A 207 9.94 6.66 -7.52
N ILE A 208 10.15 5.41 -7.11
CA ILE A 208 11.02 5.09 -5.96
C ILE A 208 12.49 5.42 -6.25
N PRO A 209 13.08 5.09 -7.42
CA PRO A 209 14.46 5.46 -7.71
C PRO A 209 14.66 6.94 -8.03
N LEU A 210 13.60 7.66 -8.42
CA LEU A 210 13.72 9.05 -8.89
C LEU A 210 14.39 9.99 -7.88
N PRO A 211 14.03 10.01 -6.58
CA PRO A 211 14.73 10.83 -5.60
C PRO A 211 16.21 10.44 -5.43
N GLU A 212 16.54 9.17 -5.56
CA GLU A 212 17.92 8.69 -5.45
C GLU A 212 18.76 9.12 -6.66
N LEU A 213 18.20 9.07 -7.87
CA LEU A 213 18.84 9.58 -9.09
C LEU A 213 19.07 11.10 -9.05
N LEU A 214 18.23 11.83 -8.29
CA LEU A 214 18.34 13.28 -8.10
C LEU A 214 19.16 13.68 -6.88
N ARG A 215 19.79 12.71 -6.20
CA ARG A 215 20.54 12.93 -4.97
C ARG A 215 21.70 13.91 -5.14
N ASP A 216 22.36 13.89 -6.28
CA ASP A 216 23.46 14.81 -6.59
C ASP A 216 23.00 16.28 -6.70
N LEU A 217 21.71 16.50 -6.94
CA LEU A 217 21.07 17.81 -7.05
C LEU A 217 20.34 18.19 -5.75
N GLN A 218 20.89 17.90 -4.58
CA GLN A 218 20.26 17.99 -3.25
C GLN A 218 19.40 19.25 -3.04
N GLN A 219 19.88 20.42 -3.49
CA GLN A 219 19.19 21.69 -3.32
C GLN A 219 17.90 21.79 -4.17
N TYR A 220 17.88 21.16 -5.34
CA TYR A 220 16.77 21.21 -6.29
C TYR A 220 15.92 19.92 -6.34
N GLN A 221 16.31 18.89 -5.61
CA GLN A 221 15.68 17.57 -5.63
C GLN A 221 14.15 17.64 -5.47
N ARG A 222 13.67 18.40 -4.47
CA ARG A 222 12.22 18.55 -4.21
C ARG A 222 11.49 19.29 -5.33
N LEU A 223 12.12 20.32 -5.91
CA LEU A 223 11.54 21.08 -7.04
C LEU A 223 11.47 20.20 -8.28
N ILE A 224 12.55 19.51 -8.62
CA ILE A 224 12.61 18.63 -9.79
C ILE A 224 11.63 17.46 -9.63
N TYR A 225 11.56 16.87 -8.43
CA TYR A 225 10.60 15.82 -8.13
C TYR A 225 9.15 16.29 -8.32
N GLY A 226 8.79 17.44 -7.74
CA GLY A 226 7.46 18.04 -7.88
C GLY A 226 7.14 18.41 -9.32
N LEU A 227 8.09 19.03 -10.05
CA LEU A 227 7.93 19.37 -11.46
C LEU A 227 7.75 18.11 -12.33
N THR A 228 8.56 17.08 -12.09
CA THR A 228 8.45 15.79 -12.78
C THR A 228 7.07 15.17 -12.58
N LEU A 229 6.54 15.21 -11.35
CA LEU A 229 5.19 14.71 -11.05
C LEU A 229 4.11 15.50 -11.81
N ILE A 230 4.20 16.84 -11.82
CA ILE A 230 3.25 17.69 -12.54
C ILE A 230 3.28 17.38 -14.03
N LEU A 231 4.48 17.31 -14.62
CA LEU A 231 4.63 17.00 -16.03
C LEU A 231 4.09 15.60 -16.37
N LEU A 232 4.40 14.59 -15.57
CA LEU A 232 3.91 13.24 -15.78
C LEU A 232 2.37 13.17 -15.71
N LEU A 233 1.75 13.83 -14.74
CA LEU A 233 0.29 13.87 -14.61
C LEU A 233 -0.38 14.68 -15.74
N LEU A 234 0.26 15.75 -16.19
CA LEU A 234 -0.26 16.59 -17.28
C LEU A 234 -0.23 15.87 -18.65
N PHE A 235 0.90 15.21 -18.95
CA PHE A 235 1.09 14.55 -20.24
C PHE A 235 0.52 13.13 -20.31
N MET A 236 0.26 12.51 -19.14
CA MET A 236 -0.18 11.11 -19.05
C MET A 236 -1.43 10.93 -18.17
N PRO A 237 -2.57 11.56 -18.51
CA PRO A 237 -3.77 11.51 -17.68
C PRO A 237 -4.38 10.10 -17.54
N GLN A 238 -4.02 9.17 -18.43
CA GLN A 238 -4.42 7.74 -18.37
C GLN A 238 -3.35 6.83 -17.76
N GLY A 239 -2.25 7.41 -17.25
CA GLY A 239 -1.10 6.69 -16.73
C GLY A 239 -0.31 5.92 -17.79
N LEU A 240 0.82 5.37 -17.37
CA LEU A 240 1.74 4.59 -18.23
C LEU A 240 1.07 3.34 -18.84
N ALA A 241 0.19 2.69 -18.08
CA ALA A 241 -0.55 1.52 -18.58
C ALA A 241 -1.54 1.86 -19.70
N GLY A 242 -2.07 3.09 -19.71
CA GLY A 242 -2.94 3.59 -20.79
C GLY A 242 -2.17 3.77 -22.10
N LEU A 243 -0.97 4.32 -22.05
CA LEU A 243 -0.08 4.44 -23.20
C LEU A 243 0.30 3.09 -23.78
N TRP A 244 0.61 2.12 -22.95
CA TRP A 244 0.95 0.79 -23.41
C TRP A 244 -0.22 0.07 -24.08
N ARG A 245 -1.45 0.28 -23.59
CA ARG A 245 -2.68 -0.22 -24.25
C ARG A 245 -2.89 0.42 -25.62
N LYS A 246 -2.69 1.75 -25.75
CA LYS A 246 -2.78 2.45 -27.04
C LYS A 246 -1.73 1.94 -28.04
N TRP A 247 -0.51 1.72 -27.58
CA TRP A 247 0.58 1.18 -28.43
C TRP A 247 0.32 -0.25 -28.91
N ARG A 248 -0.24 -1.09 -28.06
CA ARG A 248 -0.64 -2.46 -28.45
C ARG A 248 -1.89 -2.49 -29.34
N GLY A 249 -2.83 -1.57 -29.16
CA GLY A 249 -3.99 -1.43 -30.01
C GLY A 249 -3.61 -0.99 -31.43
N ALA A 250 -2.79 0.04 -31.54
CA ALA A 250 -2.30 0.55 -32.83
C ALA A 250 -1.49 -0.50 -33.64
N ARG A 251 -0.80 -1.44 -32.95
CA ARG A 251 -0.11 -2.56 -33.64
C ARG A 251 -1.06 -3.65 -34.16
N LYS A 252 -2.29 -3.76 -33.62
CA LYS A 252 -3.29 -4.74 -34.09
C LYS A 252 -4.13 -4.21 -35.27
N GLU A 253 -4.21 -2.90 -35.43
CA GLU A 253 -4.87 -2.27 -36.59
C GLU A 253 -3.93 -2.11 -37.79
N ALA A 254 -2.60 -2.25 -37.58
CA ALA A 254 -1.59 -2.14 -38.64
C ALA A 254 -1.06 -3.50 -39.14
N ALA A 255 -1.59 -4.61 -38.64
CA ALA A 255 -1.28 -5.99 -39.07
C ALA A 255 -2.54 -6.71 -39.55
#